data_795d7efad05bf79ad46f4d7488558344
#
_entry.id   795d7efad05bf79ad46f4d7488558344
#
_cell.length_a   1.000
_cell.length_b   1.000
_cell.length_c   1.000
_cell.angle_alpha   90.00
_cell.angle_beta   90.00
_cell.angle_gamma   90.00
#
_symmetry.space_group_name_H-M   'P 1'
#
loop_
_entity.id
_entity.type
_entity.pdbx_description
1 polymer ?
#
loop_
_entity_poly.entity_id
_entity_poly.type
_entity_poly.pdbx_seq_one_letter_code
_entity_poly.pdbx_strand_id
1 'polypeptide(L)'
;MAILYKKMRDNSRKLVNFIYFNLSGVYDGKEPAVDLTDIHGTNCYLDDAAGAEIQRRIDAMPGIPLVRFIDSGNYHYMSLFFMRKIKEPFTLLLLDNHPDTKTPVFGDITSCGGWVREACETIPNLNHVIMAGVDRKLIEEEQPLPEKAISLALDEAADYISSHDENYYISLDKDIMNEDYARTDWSQGPYTLDDILKVISVVKNCCGFDICGEKKEDPTDEDLLVNEHTNSSIIPAVYEC
;
A
#
# COMPACT_ATOMS: atom_id res chain seq x y z
N MET A 1 -7.76 6.59 -25.71
CA MET A 1 -7.85 5.65 -24.59
C MET A 1 -8.13 4.20 -25.04
N ALA A 2 -9.18 3.88 -25.77
CA ALA A 2 -9.46 2.51 -26.25
C ALA A 2 -8.36 1.86 -27.14
N ILE A 3 -7.52 2.65 -27.79
CA ILE A 3 -6.43 2.18 -28.68
C ILE A 3 -5.20 1.70 -27.90
N LEU A 4 -4.90 2.28 -26.73
CA LEU A 4 -3.80 1.81 -25.87
C LEU A 4 -4.16 0.46 -25.23
N TYR A 5 -5.39 0.29 -24.76
CA TYR A 5 -5.88 -0.98 -24.20
C TYR A 5 -5.87 -2.13 -25.23
N LYS A 6 -6.07 -1.81 -26.52
CA LYS A 6 -6.05 -2.81 -27.59
C LYS A 6 -4.64 -3.25 -27.98
N LYS A 7 -3.64 -2.37 -27.80
CA LYS A 7 -2.22 -2.67 -28.10
C LYS A 7 -1.56 -3.55 -27.05
N MET A 8 -2.06 -3.54 -25.80
CA MET A 8 -1.58 -4.42 -24.72
C MET A 8 -2.11 -5.86 -24.83
N ARG A 9 -3.12 -6.13 -25.67
CA ARG A 9 -3.68 -7.47 -25.90
C ARG A 9 -2.93 -8.33 -26.91
N ASP A 10 -2.02 -7.76 -27.69
CA ASP A 10 -1.52 -8.41 -28.93
C ASP A 10 -0.05 -8.83 -28.92
N ASN A 11 0.68 -8.71 -27.78
CA ASN A 11 2.02 -9.29 -27.66
C ASN A 11 2.19 -10.02 -26.34
N SER A 12 2.14 -11.37 -26.43
CA SER A 12 2.57 -12.35 -25.42
C SER A 12 2.26 -11.98 -23.96
N ARG A 13 1.04 -12.33 -23.52
CA ARG A 13 0.60 -12.60 -22.16
C ARG A 13 1.64 -12.41 -21.04
N LYS A 14 2.08 -11.19 -20.76
CA LYS A 14 2.26 -10.74 -19.39
C LYS A 14 0.85 -10.38 -18.93
N LEU A 15 0.17 -11.28 -18.25
CA LEU A 15 -1.05 -11.00 -17.53
C LEU A 15 -0.72 -9.84 -16.59
N VAL A 16 -1.37 -8.69 -16.79
CA VAL A 16 -1.33 -7.61 -15.81
C VAL A 16 -1.93 -8.21 -14.55
N ASN A 17 -1.09 -8.52 -13.57
CA ASN A 17 -1.45 -9.32 -12.41
C ASN A 17 -1.74 -8.38 -11.24
N PHE A 18 -2.82 -7.61 -11.31
CA PHE A 18 -3.30 -6.78 -10.22
C PHE A 18 -4.71 -7.16 -9.81
N ILE A 19 -5.14 -6.72 -8.63
CA ILE A 19 -6.49 -6.93 -8.10
C ILE A 19 -6.90 -5.78 -7.19
N TYR A 20 -8.19 -5.46 -7.18
CA TYR A 20 -8.79 -4.52 -6.25
C TYR A 20 -9.40 -5.25 -5.05
N PHE A 21 -9.16 -4.74 -3.85
CA PHE A 21 -9.86 -5.14 -2.62
C PHE A 21 -10.79 -3.99 -2.26
N ASN A 22 -12.09 -4.19 -2.49
CA ASN A 22 -13.11 -3.16 -2.38
C ASN A 22 -13.79 -3.24 -1.00
N LEU A 23 -13.45 -2.32 -0.09
CA LEU A 23 -14.00 -2.27 1.27
C LEU A 23 -15.02 -1.14 1.45
N SER A 24 -14.82 0.01 0.78
CA SER A 24 -15.70 1.17 0.91
C SER A 24 -16.70 1.34 -0.23
N GLY A 25 -16.55 0.60 -1.33
CA GLY A 25 -17.30 0.80 -2.56
C GLY A 25 -16.58 1.70 -3.58
N VAL A 26 -15.40 2.25 -3.25
CA VAL A 26 -14.64 3.12 -4.16
C VAL A 26 -14.22 2.41 -5.45
N TYR A 27 -14.14 1.08 -5.41
CA TYR A 27 -13.83 0.24 -6.57
C TYR A 27 -15.05 -0.47 -7.17
N ASP A 28 -16.26 0.01 -6.89
CA ASP A 28 -17.47 -0.56 -7.49
C ASP A 28 -17.39 -0.59 -9.03
N GLY A 29 -17.63 -1.75 -9.61
CA GLY A 29 -17.51 -1.97 -11.05
C GLY A 29 -16.10 -2.10 -11.60
N LYS A 30 -15.05 -2.05 -10.79
CA LYS A 30 -13.67 -2.38 -11.18
C LYS A 30 -13.47 -3.90 -11.22
N GLU A 31 -12.63 -4.37 -12.15
CA GLU A 31 -12.29 -5.80 -12.30
C GLU A 31 -10.80 -5.98 -12.64
N PRO A 32 -10.12 -7.02 -12.13
CA PRO A 32 -10.64 -8.02 -11.17
C PRO A 32 -10.70 -7.45 -9.75
N ALA A 33 -11.74 -7.79 -8.99
CA ALA A 33 -11.95 -7.31 -7.64
C ALA A 33 -12.37 -8.41 -6.66
N VAL A 34 -12.01 -8.25 -5.39
CA VAL A 34 -12.59 -8.95 -4.24
C VAL A 34 -13.52 -7.96 -3.54
N ASP A 35 -14.80 -8.24 -3.56
CA ASP A 35 -15.78 -7.43 -2.85
C ASP A 35 -15.75 -7.78 -1.35
N LEU A 36 -15.50 -6.77 -0.51
CA LEU A 36 -15.46 -6.84 0.96
C LEU A 36 -16.42 -5.82 1.60
N THR A 37 -17.26 -5.16 0.79
CA THR A 37 -18.15 -4.07 1.26
C THR A 37 -19.22 -4.54 2.26
N ASP A 38 -19.55 -5.83 2.25
CA ASP A 38 -20.49 -6.46 3.18
C ASP A 38 -19.88 -6.77 4.56
N ILE A 39 -18.57 -6.57 4.75
CA ILE A 39 -17.89 -6.84 6.01
C ILE A 39 -17.88 -5.57 6.87
N HIS A 40 -18.60 -5.61 7.98
CA HIS A 40 -18.62 -4.50 8.94
C HIS A 40 -17.44 -4.58 9.93
N GLY A 41 -17.11 -3.48 10.59
CA GLY A 41 -16.00 -3.43 11.56
C GLY A 41 -14.62 -3.33 10.93
N THR A 42 -14.54 -2.67 9.75
CA THR A 42 -13.30 -2.55 8.95
C THR A 42 -12.77 -1.12 8.86
N ASN A 43 -13.60 -0.08 9.10
CA ASN A 43 -13.21 1.30 8.83
C ASN A 43 -12.23 1.83 9.90
N CYS A 44 -11.02 2.18 9.53
CA CYS A 44 -9.87 2.61 10.36
C CYS A 44 -9.41 1.57 11.40
N TYR A 45 -10.31 0.82 11.97
CA TYR A 45 -10.07 -0.24 12.96
C TYR A 45 -10.68 -1.54 12.45
N LEU A 46 -9.96 -2.62 12.67
CA LEU A 46 -10.38 -3.94 12.25
C LEU A 46 -10.76 -4.79 13.47
N ASP A 47 -12.02 -5.17 13.58
CA ASP A 47 -12.42 -6.13 14.59
C ASP A 47 -12.04 -7.57 14.22
N ASP A 48 -11.95 -8.45 15.22
CA ASP A 48 -11.51 -9.84 15.05
C ASP A 48 -12.38 -10.65 14.07
N ALA A 49 -13.69 -10.41 14.07
CA ALA A 49 -14.63 -11.12 13.21
C ALA A 49 -14.46 -10.67 11.74
N ALA A 50 -14.31 -9.38 11.52
CA ALA A 50 -14.03 -8.81 10.21
C ALA A 50 -12.68 -9.31 9.69
N GLY A 51 -11.64 -9.31 10.52
CA GLY A 51 -10.31 -9.81 10.17
C GLY A 51 -10.32 -11.28 9.77
N ALA A 52 -11.05 -12.13 10.52
CA ALA A 52 -11.20 -13.55 10.19
C ALA A 52 -11.93 -13.77 8.86
N GLU A 53 -12.96 -12.99 8.56
CA GLU A 53 -13.70 -13.10 7.31
C GLU A 53 -12.88 -12.60 6.10
N ILE A 54 -12.15 -11.48 6.23
CA ILE A 54 -11.21 -11.02 5.22
C ILE A 54 -10.16 -12.09 4.93
N GLN A 55 -9.53 -12.63 5.99
CA GLN A 55 -8.54 -13.70 5.84
C GLN A 55 -9.11 -14.90 5.09
N ARG A 56 -10.32 -15.34 5.44
CA ARG A 56 -11.00 -16.46 4.77
C ARG A 56 -11.22 -16.19 3.27
N ARG A 57 -11.62 -14.97 2.88
CA ARG A 57 -11.82 -14.61 1.46
C ARG A 57 -10.48 -14.58 0.72
N ILE A 58 -9.44 -14.03 1.32
CA ILE A 58 -8.09 -14.01 0.74
C ILE A 58 -7.55 -15.44 0.59
N ASP A 59 -7.78 -16.34 1.58
CA ASP A 59 -7.31 -17.72 1.54
C ASP A 59 -8.04 -18.57 0.49
N ALA A 60 -9.26 -18.20 0.13
CA ALA A 60 -10.03 -18.86 -0.91
C ALA A 60 -9.58 -18.48 -2.34
N MET A 61 -8.73 -17.50 -2.49
CA MET A 61 -8.21 -17.10 -3.78
C MET A 61 -7.21 -18.12 -4.34
N PRO A 62 -7.20 -18.39 -5.65
CA PRO A 62 -6.25 -19.34 -6.27
C PRO A 62 -4.81 -18.84 -6.26
N GLY A 63 -4.60 -17.55 -5.96
CA GLY A 63 -3.32 -16.86 -5.84
C GLY A 63 -3.55 -15.38 -5.60
N ILE A 64 -2.55 -14.72 -5.02
CA ILE A 64 -2.60 -13.28 -4.77
C ILE A 64 -1.72 -12.60 -5.81
N PRO A 65 -2.28 -11.69 -6.64
CA PRO A 65 -1.49 -10.91 -7.59
C PRO A 65 -0.38 -10.10 -6.93
N LEU A 66 0.65 -9.75 -7.72
CA LEU A 66 1.77 -8.93 -7.24
C LEU A 66 1.29 -7.54 -6.80
N VAL A 67 0.42 -6.90 -7.58
CA VAL A 67 -0.09 -5.56 -7.32
C VAL A 67 -1.51 -5.64 -6.75
N ARG A 68 -1.75 -4.96 -5.64
CA ARG A 68 -3.05 -4.96 -4.93
C ARG A 68 -3.45 -3.53 -4.63
N PHE A 69 -4.63 -3.14 -5.08
CA PHE A 69 -5.26 -1.89 -4.70
C PHE A 69 -6.14 -2.15 -3.48
N ILE A 70 -5.85 -1.51 -2.36
CA ILE A 70 -6.46 -1.79 -1.06
C ILE A 70 -7.33 -0.63 -0.54
N ASP A 71 -7.99 0.09 -1.46
CA ASP A 71 -8.99 1.10 -1.14
C ASP A 71 -8.40 2.42 -0.57
N SER A 72 -9.07 3.06 0.39
CA SER A 72 -8.57 4.27 1.03
C SER A 72 -7.55 3.98 2.13
N GLY A 73 -6.84 5.00 2.60
CA GLY A 73 -5.89 4.88 3.72
C GLY A 73 -6.51 4.31 5.01
N ASN A 74 -7.85 4.39 5.17
CA ASN A 74 -8.56 3.78 6.28
C ASN A 74 -8.38 2.25 6.36
N TYR A 75 -7.96 1.63 5.27
CA TYR A 75 -7.79 0.18 5.15
C TYR A 75 -6.33 -0.24 4.93
N HIS A 76 -5.36 0.67 5.19
CA HIS A 76 -3.93 0.39 4.97
C HIS A 76 -3.43 -0.86 5.72
N TYR A 77 -4.05 -1.22 6.85
CA TYR A 77 -3.77 -2.47 7.58
C TYR A 77 -3.98 -3.75 6.74
N MET A 78 -4.64 -3.68 5.57
CA MET A 78 -4.78 -4.81 4.65
C MET A 78 -3.43 -5.38 4.21
N SER A 79 -2.38 -4.59 4.19
CA SER A 79 -0.99 -4.99 3.92
C SER A 79 -0.53 -6.14 4.82
N LEU A 80 -0.99 -6.21 6.09
CA LEU A 80 -0.68 -7.29 7.02
C LEU A 80 -1.10 -8.67 6.48
N PHE A 81 -2.28 -8.76 5.85
CA PHE A 81 -2.80 -10.03 5.34
C PHE A 81 -1.92 -10.60 4.22
N PHE A 82 -1.32 -9.74 3.43
CA PHE A 82 -0.45 -10.15 2.32
C PHE A 82 0.97 -10.45 2.81
N MET A 83 1.53 -9.59 3.65
CA MET A 83 2.87 -9.78 4.21
C MET A 83 2.99 -11.06 5.05
N ARG A 84 1.96 -11.43 5.81
CA ARG A 84 1.90 -12.71 6.57
C ARG A 84 2.03 -13.95 5.70
N LYS A 85 1.82 -13.84 4.39
CA LYS A 85 1.95 -14.96 3.43
C LYS A 85 3.35 -15.09 2.85
N ILE A 86 4.23 -14.11 3.03
CA ILE A 86 5.61 -14.14 2.55
C ILE A 86 6.43 -15.09 3.41
N LYS A 87 7.11 -16.03 2.77
CA LYS A 87 7.87 -17.09 3.45
C LYS A 87 9.36 -16.79 3.57
N GLU A 88 9.88 -16.00 2.65
CA GLU A 88 11.28 -15.59 2.64
C GLU A 88 11.45 -14.29 3.45
N PRO A 89 12.65 -14.03 3.99
CA PRO A 89 12.94 -12.74 4.62
C PRO A 89 12.75 -11.57 3.64
N PHE A 90 12.17 -10.48 4.14
CA PHE A 90 11.91 -9.28 3.35
C PHE A 90 12.00 -8.01 4.18
N THR A 91 12.15 -6.89 3.49
CA THR A 91 12.08 -5.53 4.03
C THR A 91 10.83 -4.84 3.52
N LEU A 92 10.08 -4.19 4.41
CA LEU A 92 8.95 -3.33 4.04
C LEU A 92 9.50 -1.97 3.63
N LEU A 93 9.21 -1.56 2.41
CA LEU A 93 9.34 -0.18 1.94
C LEU A 93 7.96 0.49 2.05
N LEU A 94 7.79 1.31 3.07
CA LEU A 94 6.60 2.13 3.26
C LEU A 94 6.81 3.49 2.61
N LEU A 95 5.99 3.80 1.60
CA LEU A 95 5.88 5.10 0.94
C LEU A 95 4.58 5.74 1.39
N ASP A 96 4.64 6.66 2.36
CA ASP A 96 3.49 7.17 3.09
C ASP A 96 3.81 8.53 3.70
N ASN A 97 2.81 9.39 3.86
CA ASN A 97 2.95 10.61 4.65
C ASN A 97 2.90 10.33 6.17
N HIS A 98 2.33 9.19 6.58
CA HIS A 98 2.15 8.77 7.97
C HIS A 98 3.09 7.60 8.34
N PRO A 99 3.55 7.50 9.60
CA PRO A 99 4.41 6.38 10.01
C PRO A 99 3.65 5.09 10.28
N ASP A 100 2.35 5.17 10.55
CA ASP A 100 1.47 4.05 10.89
C ASP A 100 2.00 3.15 12.02
N THR A 101 2.68 3.79 12.99
CA THR A 101 3.33 3.12 14.13
C THR A 101 2.67 3.41 15.48
N LYS A 102 1.41 3.92 15.47
CA LYS A 102 0.67 4.23 16.70
C LYS A 102 0.49 3.00 17.56
N THR A 103 0.70 3.19 18.86
CA THR A 103 0.34 2.17 19.84
C THR A 103 -1.18 2.11 19.97
N PRO A 104 -1.80 0.92 19.96
CA PRO A 104 -3.23 0.79 20.17
C PRO A 104 -3.67 1.43 21.48
N VAL A 105 -4.76 2.21 21.43
CA VAL A 105 -5.33 2.87 22.63
C VAL A 105 -6.15 1.88 23.47
N PHE A 106 -6.73 0.87 22.81
CA PHE A 106 -7.58 -0.13 23.46
C PHE A 106 -7.17 -1.55 22.97
N GLY A 107 -6.61 -2.34 23.89
CA GLY A 107 -6.24 -3.73 23.61
C GLY A 107 -5.27 -3.86 22.41
N ASP A 108 -5.37 -4.98 21.72
CA ASP A 108 -4.52 -5.32 20.57
C ASP A 108 -5.27 -5.10 19.23
N ILE A 109 -6.10 -4.07 19.15
CA ILE A 109 -6.91 -3.81 17.95
C ILE A 109 -6.02 -3.35 16.78
N THR A 110 -6.12 -4.03 15.65
CA THR A 110 -5.49 -3.61 14.38
C THR A 110 -6.11 -2.30 13.89
N SER A 111 -5.28 -1.37 13.45
CA SER A 111 -5.75 -0.08 12.89
C SER A 111 -4.91 0.37 11.71
N CYS A 112 -5.47 1.26 10.88
CA CYS A 112 -4.75 1.86 9.77
C CYS A 112 -3.50 2.63 10.25
N GLY A 113 -3.58 3.33 11.38
CA GLY A 113 -2.45 4.10 11.91
C GLY A 113 -1.49 3.32 12.82
N GLY A 114 -1.68 2.01 13.01
CA GLY A 114 -0.84 1.18 13.90
C GLY A 114 -0.31 -0.10 13.28
N TRP A 115 -0.66 -0.38 12.03
CA TRP A 115 -0.38 -1.66 11.38
C TRP A 115 1.11 -1.92 11.16
N VAL A 116 1.93 -0.89 10.97
CA VAL A 116 3.39 -1.04 10.83
C VAL A 116 4.01 -1.55 12.12
N ARG A 117 3.57 -1.04 13.28
CA ARG A 117 4.02 -1.55 14.59
C ARG A 117 3.62 -3.01 14.74
N GLU A 118 2.37 -3.35 14.44
CA GLU A 118 1.88 -4.73 14.49
C GLU A 118 2.69 -5.64 13.55
N ALA A 119 3.01 -5.18 12.32
CA ALA A 119 3.86 -5.91 11.40
C ALA A 119 5.25 -6.23 12.01
N CYS A 120 5.90 -5.23 12.61
CA CYS A 120 7.20 -5.40 13.27
C CYS A 120 7.16 -6.44 14.40
N GLU A 121 6.06 -6.51 15.15
CA GLU A 121 5.89 -7.38 16.30
C GLU A 121 5.44 -8.79 15.92
N THR A 122 4.63 -8.93 14.85
CA THR A 122 3.92 -10.20 14.57
C THR A 122 4.39 -10.93 13.31
N ILE A 123 5.12 -10.27 12.39
CA ILE A 123 5.57 -10.91 11.16
C ILE A 123 7.03 -11.36 11.30
N PRO A 124 7.29 -12.68 11.42
CA PRO A 124 8.63 -13.19 11.73
C PRO A 124 9.64 -12.98 10.59
N ASN A 125 9.18 -12.98 9.32
CA ASN A 125 10.04 -12.82 8.15
C ASN A 125 10.27 -11.35 7.76
N LEU A 126 9.65 -10.38 8.46
CA LEU A 126 9.91 -8.97 8.30
C LEU A 126 11.22 -8.59 9.02
N ASN A 127 12.27 -8.30 8.26
CA ASN A 127 13.57 -7.93 8.80
C ASN A 127 13.62 -6.46 9.20
N HIS A 128 13.27 -5.57 8.27
CA HIS A 128 13.33 -4.12 8.42
C HIS A 128 12.11 -3.43 7.85
N VAL A 129 11.86 -2.22 8.32
CA VAL A 129 10.89 -1.28 7.75
C VAL A 129 11.61 0.00 7.42
N ILE A 130 11.58 0.39 6.14
CA ILE A 130 12.06 1.68 5.66
C ILE A 130 10.83 2.55 5.43
N MET A 131 10.63 3.52 6.31
CA MET A 131 9.59 4.54 6.16
C MET A 131 10.19 5.69 5.35
N ALA A 132 9.84 5.78 4.07
CA ALA A 132 10.42 6.71 3.12
C ALA A 132 9.47 7.88 2.86
N GLY A 133 9.92 9.10 3.14
CA GLY A 133 9.18 10.33 2.87
C GLY A 133 8.11 10.71 3.91
N VAL A 134 8.02 10.00 5.02
CA VAL A 134 7.07 10.29 6.11
C VAL A 134 7.30 11.68 6.72
N ASP A 135 6.22 12.37 7.06
CA ASP A 135 6.30 13.69 7.73
C ASP A 135 7.08 13.57 9.04
N ARG A 136 8.13 14.40 9.16
CA ARG A 136 9.03 14.38 10.31
C ARG A 136 8.32 14.67 11.64
N LYS A 137 7.30 15.52 11.64
CA LYS A 137 6.55 15.83 12.86
C LYS A 137 5.77 14.61 13.34
N LEU A 138 5.17 13.86 12.40
CA LEU A 138 4.46 12.63 12.74
C LEU A 138 5.42 11.56 13.29
N ILE A 139 6.63 11.46 12.73
CA ILE A 139 7.70 10.61 13.29
C ILE A 139 8.05 11.02 14.73
N GLU A 140 8.17 12.33 15.00
CA GLU A 140 8.49 12.84 16.34
C GLU A 140 7.37 12.57 17.35
N GLU A 141 6.10 12.61 16.90
CA GLU A 141 4.91 12.34 17.73
C GLU A 141 4.74 10.84 18.07
N GLU A 142 5.20 9.95 17.21
CA GLU A 142 5.02 8.49 17.38
C GLU A 142 6.23 7.77 17.98
N GLN A 143 7.18 8.51 18.55
CA GLN A 143 8.33 7.92 19.25
C GLN A 143 7.95 7.17 20.54
N PRO A 144 8.63 6.05 20.89
CA PRO A 144 9.69 5.41 20.13
C PRO A 144 9.13 4.59 18.96
N LEU A 145 9.82 4.65 17.83
CA LEU A 145 9.52 3.78 16.70
C LEU A 145 9.80 2.30 17.04
N PRO A 146 9.16 1.35 16.35
CA PRO A 146 9.53 -0.06 16.44
C PRO A 146 11.02 -0.26 16.11
N GLU A 147 11.69 -1.21 16.81
CA GLU A 147 13.13 -1.46 16.66
C GLU A 147 13.56 -1.76 15.21
N LYS A 148 12.70 -2.41 14.44
CA LYS A 148 12.95 -2.75 13.02
C LYS A 148 12.77 -1.56 12.06
N ALA A 149 12.21 -0.42 12.52
CA ALA A 149 11.78 0.68 11.67
C ALA A 149 12.78 1.83 11.66
N ILE A 150 13.11 2.31 10.47
CA ILE A 150 13.89 3.53 10.26
C ILE A 150 13.12 4.48 9.34
N SER A 151 13.25 5.79 9.59
CA SER A 151 12.69 6.82 8.73
C SER A 151 13.81 7.48 7.92
N LEU A 152 13.62 7.54 6.60
CA LEU A 152 14.58 8.11 5.65
C LEU A 152 13.86 9.12 4.74
N ALA A 153 14.59 10.13 4.25
CA ALA A 153 14.12 10.92 3.13
C ALA A 153 14.03 10.05 1.86
N LEU A 154 13.27 10.45 0.85
CA LEU A 154 13.08 9.61 -0.36
C LEU A 154 14.39 9.31 -1.09
N ASP A 155 15.29 10.28 -1.18
CA ASP A 155 16.62 10.11 -1.82
C ASP A 155 17.52 9.18 -1.00
N GLU A 156 17.53 9.32 0.33
CA GLU A 156 18.26 8.42 1.23
C GLU A 156 17.71 6.97 1.14
N ALA A 157 16.39 6.81 1.03
CA ALA A 157 15.76 5.51 0.85
C ALA A 157 16.15 4.87 -0.49
N ALA A 158 16.17 5.65 -1.59
CA ALA A 158 16.61 5.18 -2.89
C ALA A 158 18.08 4.74 -2.88
N ASP A 159 18.96 5.49 -2.21
CA ASP A 159 20.38 5.14 -2.06
C ASP A 159 20.55 3.87 -1.22
N TYR A 160 19.80 3.74 -0.13
CA TYR A 160 19.78 2.53 0.70
C TYR A 160 19.38 1.30 -0.13
N ILE A 161 18.23 1.36 -0.81
CA ILE A 161 17.70 0.26 -1.62
C ILE A 161 18.69 -0.14 -2.73
N SER A 162 19.30 0.85 -3.41
CA SER A 162 20.28 0.60 -4.47
C SER A 162 21.51 -0.15 -4.00
N SER A 163 21.88 0.01 -2.73
CA SER A 163 23.08 -0.60 -2.12
C SER A 163 22.81 -1.93 -1.40
N HIS A 164 21.53 -2.33 -1.23
CA HIS A 164 21.14 -3.55 -0.54
C HIS A 164 20.34 -4.46 -1.48
N ASP A 165 20.80 -5.71 -1.62
CA ASP A 165 20.14 -6.72 -2.44
C ASP A 165 19.20 -7.56 -1.56
N GLU A 166 18.02 -7.00 -1.27
CA GLU A 166 17.00 -7.59 -0.40
C GLU A 166 15.70 -7.82 -1.18
N ASN A 167 14.81 -8.65 -0.64
CA ASN A 167 13.43 -8.72 -1.12
C ASN A 167 12.63 -7.57 -0.50
N TYR A 168 11.98 -6.77 -1.30
CA TYR A 168 11.16 -5.65 -0.83
C TYR A 168 9.67 -5.93 -1.01
N TYR A 169 8.91 -5.71 0.05
CA TYR A 169 7.48 -5.50 -0.04
C TYR A 169 7.23 -3.99 -0.05
N ILE A 170 6.60 -3.49 -1.10
CA ILE A 170 6.31 -2.06 -1.22
C ILE A 170 4.86 -1.82 -0.84
N SER A 171 4.64 -0.94 0.12
CA SER A 171 3.31 -0.45 0.50
C SER A 171 3.26 1.05 0.26
N LEU A 172 2.40 1.47 -0.65
CA LEU A 172 2.24 2.85 -1.05
C LEU A 172 0.88 3.40 -0.59
N ASP A 173 0.88 4.37 0.34
CA ASP A 173 -0.26 5.25 0.50
C ASP A 173 -0.08 6.47 -0.40
N LYS A 174 -1.07 6.74 -1.24
CA LYS A 174 -1.03 7.86 -2.17
C LYS A 174 -1.01 9.22 -1.48
N ASP A 175 -1.32 9.28 -0.18
CA ASP A 175 -1.25 10.52 0.59
C ASP A 175 0.18 11.06 0.79
N ILE A 176 1.22 10.27 0.51
CA ILE A 176 2.60 10.76 0.40
C ILE A 176 2.74 11.83 -0.69
N MET A 177 1.89 11.81 -1.71
CA MET A 177 1.91 12.75 -2.82
C MET A 177 1.03 13.97 -2.54
N ASN A 178 1.38 15.09 -3.20
CA ASN A 178 0.56 16.28 -3.16
C ASN A 178 -0.71 16.14 -4.01
N GLU A 179 -1.63 17.10 -3.87
CA GLU A 179 -2.94 17.07 -4.51
C GLU A 179 -2.92 17.06 -6.05
N ASP A 180 -1.84 17.43 -6.71
CA ASP A 180 -1.75 17.33 -8.17
C ASP A 180 -1.68 15.87 -8.66
N TYR A 181 -1.26 14.94 -7.80
CA TYR A 181 -1.01 13.54 -8.14
C TYR A 181 -1.89 12.54 -7.40
N ALA A 182 -2.47 12.93 -6.28
CA ALA A 182 -3.40 12.08 -5.52
C ALA A 182 -4.50 12.91 -4.86
N ARG A 183 -5.64 12.28 -4.65
CA ARG A 183 -6.74 12.80 -3.85
C ARG A 183 -7.10 11.77 -2.79
N THR A 184 -6.94 12.13 -1.53
CA THR A 184 -7.12 11.23 -0.39
C THR A 184 -8.00 11.87 0.68
N ASP A 185 -8.40 11.07 1.67
CA ASP A 185 -9.14 11.57 2.85
C ASP A 185 -8.21 11.97 4.00
N TRP A 186 -6.90 11.73 3.86
CA TRP A 186 -5.89 12.01 4.87
C TRP A 186 -5.01 13.20 4.49
N SER A 187 -4.25 13.71 5.44
CA SER A 187 -3.27 14.78 5.16
C SER A 187 -2.21 14.30 4.18
N GLN A 188 -1.96 15.13 3.16
CA GLN A 188 -1.08 14.77 2.06
C GLN A 188 0.32 15.36 2.21
N GLY A 189 1.29 14.60 1.74
CA GLY A 189 2.69 14.98 1.66
C GLY A 189 2.99 15.89 0.46
N PRO A 190 4.25 16.28 0.31
CA PRO A 190 4.65 17.24 -0.72
C PRO A 190 5.13 16.61 -2.03
N TYR A 191 5.24 15.27 -2.09
CA TYR A 191 5.96 14.61 -3.17
C TYR A 191 5.15 14.51 -4.47
N THR A 192 5.87 14.36 -5.57
CA THR A 192 5.31 14.15 -6.90
C THR A 192 5.27 12.67 -7.26
N LEU A 193 4.48 12.30 -8.26
CA LEU A 193 4.49 10.95 -8.80
C LEU A 193 5.90 10.54 -9.30
N ASP A 194 6.63 11.46 -9.92
CA ASP A 194 7.98 11.19 -10.41
C ASP A 194 8.96 10.88 -9.26
N ASP A 195 8.80 11.49 -8.09
CA ASP A 195 9.62 11.20 -6.91
C ASP A 195 9.37 9.76 -6.43
N ILE A 196 8.11 9.34 -6.40
CA ILE A 196 7.72 7.97 -6.01
C ILE A 196 8.24 6.95 -7.03
N LEU A 197 8.06 7.22 -8.33
CA LEU A 197 8.54 6.34 -9.40
C LEU A 197 10.06 6.17 -9.38
N LYS A 198 10.84 7.20 -9.02
CA LYS A 198 12.29 7.08 -8.83
C LYS A 198 12.66 6.09 -7.75
N VAL A 199 11.97 6.11 -6.60
CA VAL A 199 12.23 5.16 -5.51
C VAL A 199 11.84 3.75 -5.92
N ILE A 200 10.68 3.56 -6.56
CA ILE A 200 10.25 2.26 -7.05
C ILE A 200 11.25 1.68 -8.07
N SER A 201 11.78 2.51 -8.97
CA SER A 201 12.66 2.07 -10.07
C SER A 201 14.01 1.49 -9.62
N VAL A 202 14.43 1.73 -8.39
CA VAL A 202 15.69 1.18 -7.85
C VAL A 202 15.50 -0.13 -7.10
N VAL A 203 14.25 -0.56 -6.87
CA VAL A 203 13.94 -1.87 -6.28
C VAL A 203 14.18 -2.96 -7.33
N LYS A 204 14.97 -3.98 -7.00
CA LYS A 204 15.33 -5.09 -7.91
C LYS A 204 14.50 -6.35 -7.68
N ASN A 205 14.10 -6.58 -6.45
CA ASN A 205 13.40 -7.79 -6.04
C ASN A 205 12.12 -7.40 -5.28
N CYS A 206 11.02 -7.20 -6.02
CA CYS A 206 9.73 -6.89 -5.43
C CYS A 206 8.94 -8.19 -5.16
N CYS A 207 8.74 -8.52 -3.88
CA CYS A 207 7.97 -9.70 -3.46
C CYS A 207 6.48 -9.42 -3.21
N GLY A 208 6.06 -8.16 -3.27
CA GLY A 208 4.68 -7.73 -3.17
C GLY A 208 4.55 -6.22 -3.23
N PHE A 209 3.42 -5.74 -3.76
CA PHE A 209 3.13 -4.33 -3.88
C PHE A 209 1.66 -4.07 -3.58
N ASP A 210 1.36 -3.19 -2.65
CA ASP A 210 0.01 -2.67 -2.48
C ASP A 210 -0.06 -1.15 -2.55
N ILE A 211 -1.25 -0.65 -2.86
CA ILE A 211 -1.54 0.77 -3.04
C ILE A 211 -2.86 1.07 -2.34
N CYS A 212 -2.85 2.02 -1.44
CA CYS A 212 -4.06 2.61 -0.84
C CYS A 212 -4.14 4.13 -1.09
N GLY A 213 -5.02 4.81 -0.36
CA GLY A 213 -5.17 6.25 -0.44
C GLY A 213 -6.15 6.70 -1.52
N GLU A 214 -7.21 5.91 -1.81
CA GLU A 214 -8.35 6.43 -2.57
C GLU A 214 -9.16 7.39 -1.71
N LYS A 215 -9.69 8.44 -2.34
CA LYS A 215 -10.66 9.32 -1.70
C LYS A 215 -12.04 8.68 -1.73
N LYS A 216 -12.55 8.30 -0.56
CA LYS A 216 -13.86 7.67 -0.41
C LYS A 216 -14.97 8.63 0.05
N GLU A 217 -14.60 9.72 0.72
CA GLU A 217 -15.56 10.71 1.23
C GLU A 217 -15.90 11.72 0.13
N ASP A 218 -17.11 11.66 -0.39
CA ASP A 218 -17.64 12.57 -1.41
C ASP A 218 -16.67 12.89 -2.59
N PRO A 219 -16.10 11.87 -3.27
CA PRO A 219 -15.16 12.10 -4.34
C PRO A 219 -15.83 12.78 -5.53
N THR A 220 -15.16 13.78 -6.11
CA THR A 220 -15.57 14.38 -7.38
C THR A 220 -15.04 13.54 -8.57
N ASP A 221 -15.58 13.75 -9.76
CA ASP A 221 -15.06 13.12 -10.98
C ASP A 221 -13.57 13.46 -11.22
N GLU A 222 -13.14 14.67 -10.84
CA GLU A 222 -11.73 15.09 -10.92
C GLU A 222 -10.86 14.29 -9.96
N ASP A 223 -11.30 14.10 -8.71
CA ASP A 223 -10.57 13.29 -7.72
C ASP A 223 -10.34 11.86 -8.23
N LEU A 224 -11.38 11.26 -8.79
CA LEU A 224 -11.31 9.91 -9.36
C LEU A 224 -10.35 9.84 -10.56
N LEU A 225 -10.35 10.85 -11.44
CA LEU A 225 -9.46 10.91 -12.59
C LEU A 225 -7.98 11.07 -12.18
N VAL A 226 -7.68 11.91 -11.18
CA VAL A 226 -6.32 12.08 -10.65
C VAL A 226 -5.81 10.75 -10.11
N ASN A 227 -6.59 10.07 -9.27
CA ASN A 227 -6.21 8.78 -8.70
C ASN A 227 -6.07 7.68 -9.75
N GLU A 228 -6.95 7.61 -10.74
CA GLU A 228 -6.86 6.65 -11.85
C GLU A 228 -5.59 6.88 -12.68
N HIS A 229 -5.21 8.15 -12.94
CA HIS A 229 -3.99 8.48 -13.66
C HIS A 229 -2.75 7.97 -12.89
N THR A 230 -2.69 8.23 -11.60
CA THR A 230 -1.59 7.78 -10.73
C THR A 230 -1.53 6.26 -10.65
N ASN A 231 -2.65 5.58 -10.39
CA ASN A 231 -2.71 4.12 -10.36
C ASN A 231 -2.21 3.51 -11.68
N SER A 232 -2.62 4.06 -12.82
CA SER A 232 -2.21 3.59 -14.15
C SER A 232 -0.73 3.82 -14.45
N SER A 233 -0.12 4.82 -13.84
CA SER A 233 1.30 5.17 -14.03
C SER A 233 2.22 4.31 -13.16
N ILE A 234 1.76 3.90 -11.96
CA ILE A 234 2.53 3.07 -11.03
C ILE A 234 2.62 1.62 -11.49
N ILE A 235 1.53 1.05 -12.03
CA ILE A 235 1.48 -0.36 -12.45
C ILE A 235 2.68 -0.78 -13.31
N PRO A 236 3.05 -0.07 -14.40
CA PRO A 236 4.19 -0.45 -15.23
C PRO A 236 5.52 -0.46 -14.48
N ALA A 237 5.75 0.53 -13.59
CA ALA A 237 7.01 0.64 -12.84
C ALA A 237 7.23 -0.56 -11.91
N VAL A 238 6.17 -1.10 -11.30
CA VAL A 238 6.25 -2.28 -10.42
C VAL A 238 6.66 -3.54 -11.18
N TYR A 239 6.31 -3.65 -12.47
CA TYR A 239 6.68 -4.83 -13.27
C TYR A 239 8.12 -4.76 -13.84
N GLU A 240 8.80 -3.64 -13.64
CA GLU A 240 10.20 -3.46 -13.99
C GLU A 240 11.15 -3.73 -12.80
N CYS A 241 10.57 -3.92 -11.59
CA CYS A 241 11.29 -4.22 -10.34
C CYS A 241 11.79 -5.68 -10.25
#